data_31f68b0533a345d73c3d0d9e5ae38c1d
#
_entry.id   31f68b0533a345d73c3d0d9e5ae38c1d
#
_cell.length_a   1.000
_cell.length_b   1.000
_cell.length_c   1.000
_cell.angle_alpha   90.00
_cell.angle_beta   90.00
_cell.angle_gamma   90.00
#
_symmetry.space_group_name_H-M   'P 1'
#
loop_
_entity.id
_entity.type
_entity.pdbx_description
1 polymer ?
#
loop_
_entity_poly.entity_id
_entity_poly.type
_entity_poly.pdbx_seq_one_letter_code
_entity_poly.pdbx_strand_id
1 'polypeptide(L)'
;PQLDESVACVIVEPVAANMGVVAPADGFLEGLRSECDRVGAVLVFDEVITGFRLGLAGAQGRYGVTPDLTTFGKVIGGGLPIGAVGGRRDLMETLTPLGKVFHAGTLAGNPLATAAGLAALDQLTDASYAQLEQGAARLASILSAACAEAGFPAQFPVVGTLVGMVCGDVAPPTDF
;
A
#
# COMPACT_ATOMS: atom_id res chain seq x y z
N PRO A 1 -10.71 -20.43 1.26
CA PRO A 1 -10.42 -21.34 0.14
C PRO A 1 -8.93 -21.37 -0.10
N GLN A 2 -8.39 -22.57 -0.37
CA GLN A 2 -6.99 -22.71 -0.77
C GLN A 2 -6.85 -22.32 -2.24
N LEU A 3 -5.72 -21.69 -2.60
CA LEU A 3 -5.37 -21.45 -3.99
C LEU A 3 -5.10 -22.78 -4.70
N ASP A 4 -5.38 -22.83 -5.98
CA ASP A 4 -5.04 -23.97 -6.85
C ASP A 4 -4.25 -23.49 -8.08
N GLU A 5 -3.77 -24.42 -8.89
CA GLU A 5 -2.92 -24.16 -10.04
C GLU A 5 -3.61 -23.37 -11.17
N SER A 6 -4.92 -23.12 -11.08
CA SER A 6 -5.66 -22.27 -12.04
C SER A 6 -5.48 -20.79 -11.75
N VAL A 7 -4.97 -20.42 -10.56
CA VAL A 7 -4.76 -19.05 -10.14
C VAL A 7 -3.43 -18.53 -10.71
N ALA A 8 -3.50 -17.58 -11.63
CA ALA A 8 -2.31 -16.98 -12.24
C ALA A 8 -1.64 -15.93 -11.33
N CYS A 9 -2.44 -15.16 -10.59
CA CYS A 9 -1.92 -14.15 -9.67
C CYS A 9 -2.91 -13.86 -8.54
N VAL A 10 -2.37 -13.37 -7.42
CA VAL A 10 -3.12 -12.79 -6.31
C VAL A 10 -2.69 -11.33 -6.16
N ILE A 11 -3.62 -10.39 -6.21
CA ILE A 11 -3.37 -8.98 -5.92
C ILE A 11 -4.02 -8.61 -4.59
N VAL A 12 -3.29 -7.90 -3.74
CA VAL A 12 -3.77 -7.50 -2.42
C VAL A 12 -3.19 -6.16 -2.00
N GLU A 13 -4.00 -5.30 -1.36
CA GLU A 13 -3.48 -4.18 -0.58
C GLU A 13 -2.92 -4.75 0.74
N PRO A 14 -1.60 -4.62 1.03
CA PRO A 14 -1.01 -5.14 2.28
C PRO A 14 -1.64 -4.55 3.54
N VAL A 15 -2.09 -3.30 3.45
CA VAL A 15 -3.03 -2.67 4.37
C VAL A 15 -4.18 -2.18 3.53
N ALA A 16 -5.39 -2.69 3.77
CA ALA A 16 -6.58 -2.28 3.03
C ALA A 16 -7.02 -0.88 3.49
N ALA A 17 -6.32 0.13 2.97
CA ALA A 17 -6.45 1.49 3.47
C ALA A 17 -7.74 2.16 2.99
N ASN A 18 -8.22 1.79 1.79
CA ASN A 18 -9.43 2.38 1.21
C ASN A 18 -10.73 1.97 1.92
N MET A 19 -10.71 0.89 2.68
CA MET A 19 -11.86 0.43 3.48
C MET A 19 -11.78 0.80 4.96
N GLY A 20 -10.93 1.78 5.33
CA GLY A 20 -10.84 2.28 6.71
C GLY A 20 -9.52 1.98 7.43
N VAL A 21 -8.44 1.75 6.68
CA VAL A 21 -7.10 1.40 7.23
C VAL A 21 -7.13 0.09 8.02
N VAL A 22 -7.52 -0.98 7.34
CA VAL A 22 -7.55 -2.33 7.92
C VAL A 22 -6.17 -2.96 7.77
N ALA A 23 -5.51 -3.21 8.91
CA ALA A 23 -4.23 -3.91 8.94
C ALA A 23 -4.43 -5.41 8.61
N PRO A 24 -3.45 -6.06 7.99
CA PRO A 24 -3.52 -7.51 7.79
C PRO A 24 -3.49 -8.23 9.16
N ALA A 25 -4.22 -9.32 9.26
CA ALA A 25 -4.09 -10.21 10.42
C ALA A 25 -2.68 -10.84 10.46
N ASP A 26 -2.23 -11.18 11.66
CA ASP A 26 -0.93 -11.84 11.84
C ASP A 26 -0.82 -13.11 10.99
N GLY A 27 0.27 -13.23 10.24
CA GLY A 27 0.53 -14.36 9.35
C GLY A 27 -0.24 -14.35 8.02
N PHE A 28 -1.10 -13.36 7.77
CA PHE A 28 -1.90 -13.32 6.53
C PHE A 28 -1.04 -13.12 5.28
N LEU A 29 -0.13 -12.13 5.30
CA LEU A 29 0.71 -11.83 4.14
C LEU A 29 1.75 -12.93 3.88
N GLU A 30 2.32 -13.50 4.93
CA GLU A 30 3.21 -14.65 4.87
C GLU A 30 2.48 -15.90 4.34
N GLY A 31 1.25 -16.10 4.77
CA GLY A 31 0.38 -17.17 4.27
C GLY A 31 0.08 -17.01 2.78
N LEU A 32 -0.24 -15.79 2.31
CA LEU A 32 -0.42 -15.50 0.88
C LEU A 32 0.84 -15.77 0.08
N ARG A 33 2.00 -15.35 0.57
CA ARG A 33 3.28 -15.62 -0.10
C ARG A 33 3.52 -17.12 -0.23
N SER A 34 3.33 -17.86 0.85
CA SER A 34 3.50 -19.33 0.88
C SER A 34 2.53 -20.04 -0.07
N GLU A 35 1.26 -19.62 -0.11
CA GLU A 35 0.27 -20.22 -0.99
C GLU A 35 0.55 -19.90 -2.46
N CYS A 36 0.95 -18.66 -2.78
CA CYS A 36 1.37 -18.30 -4.14
C CYS A 36 2.58 -19.11 -4.60
N ASP A 37 3.58 -19.26 -3.73
CA ASP A 37 4.76 -20.09 -4.04
C ASP A 37 4.38 -21.55 -4.28
N ARG A 38 3.45 -22.09 -3.49
CA ARG A 38 3.00 -23.49 -3.59
C ARG A 38 2.33 -23.80 -4.93
N VAL A 39 1.55 -22.86 -5.48
CA VAL A 39 0.80 -23.08 -6.73
C VAL A 39 1.45 -22.41 -7.96
N GLY A 40 2.54 -21.67 -7.77
CA GLY A 40 3.21 -20.94 -8.84
C GLY A 40 2.49 -19.66 -9.27
N ALA A 41 1.59 -19.13 -8.45
CA ALA A 41 0.90 -17.86 -8.72
C ALA A 41 1.81 -16.66 -8.41
N VAL A 42 1.63 -15.57 -9.16
CA VAL A 42 2.32 -14.30 -8.92
C VAL A 42 1.63 -13.55 -7.77
N LEU A 43 2.38 -13.20 -6.72
CA LEU A 43 1.88 -12.32 -5.66
C LEU A 43 2.14 -10.86 -6.05
N VAL A 44 1.09 -10.04 -6.07
CA VAL A 44 1.15 -8.62 -6.38
C VAL A 44 0.70 -7.83 -5.15
N PHE A 45 1.58 -6.96 -4.65
CA PHE A 45 1.16 -5.98 -3.64
C PHE A 45 0.70 -4.69 -4.32
N ASP A 46 -0.55 -4.30 -4.06
CA ASP A 46 -1.03 -2.97 -4.39
C ASP A 46 -0.56 -2.01 -3.29
N GLU A 47 0.59 -1.39 -3.55
CA GLU A 47 1.16 -0.37 -2.68
C GLU A 47 0.89 1.07 -3.20
N VAL A 48 -0.17 1.26 -3.93
CA VAL A 48 -0.59 2.61 -4.37
C VAL A 48 -0.83 3.53 -3.17
N ILE A 49 -1.30 3.02 -2.03
CA ILE A 49 -1.45 3.79 -0.80
C ILE A 49 -0.25 3.59 0.13
N THR A 50 0.19 2.36 0.33
CA THR A 50 1.18 2.00 1.35
C THR A 50 2.63 2.26 0.94
N GLY A 51 2.93 2.23 -0.36
CA GLY A 51 4.26 2.48 -0.89
C GLY A 51 4.75 3.89 -0.58
N PHE A 52 5.94 4.01 -0.01
CA PHE A 52 6.53 5.25 0.49
C PHE A 52 5.65 6.00 1.52
N ARG A 53 4.58 5.37 1.98
CA ARG A 53 3.70 5.90 3.03
C ARG A 53 4.00 5.23 4.37
N LEU A 54 4.25 3.93 4.39
CA LEU A 54 4.58 3.16 5.59
C LEU A 54 6.09 3.04 5.84
N GLY A 55 6.89 3.83 5.18
CA GLY A 55 8.35 3.84 5.21
C GLY A 55 8.93 3.82 3.80
N LEU A 56 10.25 3.97 3.65
CA LEU A 56 10.94 3.93 2.36
C LEU A 56 10.73 2.59 1.64
N ALA A 57 10.65 1.50 2.39
CA ALA A 57 10.41 0.17 1.86
C ALA A 57 8.91 -0.22 1.82
N GLY A 58 8.00 0.74 2.08
CA GLY A 58 6.56 0.50 2.04
C GLY A 58 6.08 -0.58 3.01
N ALA A 59 4.97 -1.22 2.65
CA ALA A 59 4.43 -2.34 3.43
C ALA A 59 5.33 -3.58 3.37
N GLN A 60 6.05 -3.79 2.28
CA GLN A 60 7.03 -4.88 2.15
C GLN A 60 8.06 -4.84 3.29
N GLY A 61 8.65 -3.67 3.54
CA GLY A 61 9.62 -3.50 4.62
C GLY A 61 8.97 -3.60 6.00
N ARG A 62 7.75 -3.09 6.16
CA ARG A 62 7.04 -3.10 7.44
C ARG A 62 6.66 -4.51 7.89
N TYR A 63 6.21 -5.36 6.97
CA TYR A 63 5.74 -6.73 7.25
C TYR A 63 6.74 -7.81 6.90
N GLY A 64 7.86 -7.48 6.28
CA GLY A 64 8.91 -8.44 5.93
C GLY A 64 8.53 -9.44 4.83
N VAL A 65 7.51 -9.13 4.03
CA VAL A 65 7.04 -10.00 2.94
C VAL A 65 7.32 -9.33 1.59
N THR A 66 8.01 -10.03 0.71
CA THR A 66 8.35 -9.54 -0.63
C THR A 66 7.40 -10.16 -1.67
N PRO A 67 6.59 -9.35 -2.39
CA PRO A 67 5.78 -9.82 -3.51
C PRO A 67 6.64 -10.05 -4.77
N ASP A 68 6.05 -10.65 -5.79
CA ASP A 68 6.69 -10.77 -7.11
C ASP A 68 6.60 -9.46 -7.90
N LEU A 69 5.48 -8.74 -7.76
CA LEU A 69 5.24 -7.42 -8.36
C LEU A 69 4.64 -6.47 -7.34
N THR A 70 4.90 -5.19 -7.52
CA THR A 70 4.32 -4.12 -6.70
C THR A 70 3.82 -3.00 -7.60
N THR A 71 2.62 -2.50 -7.33
CA THR A 71 2.10 -1.28 -7.96
C THR A 71 2.27 -0.09 -7.02
N PHE A 72 2.62 1.07 -7.58
CA PHE A 72 2.84 2.32 -6.85
C PHE A 72 2.06 3.47 -7.48
N GLY A 73 1.74 4.47 -6.67
CA GLY A 73 1.06 5.69 -7.11
C GLY A 73 1.13 6.76 -6.01
N LYS A 74 0.19 7.68 -6.04
CA LYS A 74 0.00 8.72 -5.00
C LYS A 74 1.30 9.43 -4.59
N VAL A 75 1.96 9.00 -3.50
CA VAL A 75 3.16 9.64 -2.94
C VAL A 75 4.27 9.79 -3.98
N ILE A 76 4.48 8.78 -4.84
CA ILE A 76 5.54 8.82 -5.85
C ILE A 76 5.35 9.91 -6.92
N GLY A 77 4.19 10.55 -6.97
CA GLY A 77 3.90 11.65 -7.90
C GLY A 77 4.09 13.03 -7.29
N GLY A 78 4.35 13.16 -5.98
CA GLY A 78 4.46 14.46 -5.32
C GLY A 78 3.21 15.33 -5.48
N GLY A 79 2.02 14.71 -5.55
CA GLY A 79 0.73 15.37 -5.78
C GLY A 79 0.27 15.36 -7.24
N LEU A 80 1.10 14.92 -8.18
CA LEU A 80 0.75 14.82 -9.60
C LEU A 80 0.40 13.36 -10.00
N PRO A 81 -0.38 13.16 -11.08
CA PRO A 81 -0.81 11.84 -11.50
C PRO A 81 0.36 11.03 -12.07
N ILE A 82 0.68 9.93 -11.41
CA ILE A 82 1.67 8.96 -11.84
C ILE A 82 1.28 7.57 -11.31
N GLY A 83 1.65 6.54 -12.03
CA GLY A 83 1.63 5.17 -11.58
C GLY A 83 2.91 4.48 -12.00
N ALA A 84 3.33 3.50 -11.23
CA ALA A 84 4.47 2.65 -11.55
C ALA A 84 4.18 1.20 -11.16
N VAL A 85 4.85 0.29 -11.84
CA VAL A 85 4.90 -1.12 -11.50
C VAL A 85 6.34 -1.58 -11.54
N GLY A 86 6.71 -2.43 -10.60
CA GLY A 86 8.05 -3.00 -10.52
C GLY A 86 8.02 -4.34 -9.81
N GLY A 87 9.11 -5.09 -9.91
CA GLY A 87 9.25 -6.37 -9.25
C GLY A 87 10.28 -7.28 -9.89
N ARG A 88 10.04 -8.57 -9.87
CA ARG A 88 10.95 -9.60 -10.41
C ARG A 88 11.33 -9.31 -11.85
N ARG A 89 12.62 -9.42 -12.12
CA ARG A 89 13.21 -9.12 -13.43
C ARG A 89 12.57 -9.95 -14.56
N ASP A 90 12.41 -11.24 -14.35
CA ASP A 90 11.83 -12.15 -15.34
C ASP A 90 10.41 -11.76 -15.76
N LEU A 91 9.61 -11.24 -14.83
CA LEU A 91 8.28 -10.72 -15.12
C LEU A 91 8.36 -9.36 -15.84
N MET A 92 9.19 -8.45 -15.36
CA MET A 92 9.34 -7.12 -15.97
C MET A 92 9.92 -7.17 -17.38
N GLU A 93 10.79 -8.13 -17.69
CA GLU A 93 11.35 -8.35 -19.04
C GLU A 93 10.33 -8.91 -20.05
N THR A 94 9.14 -9.30 -19.60
CA THR A 94 8.02 -9.61 -20.53
C THR A 94 7.45 -8.39 -21.22
N LEU A 95 7.69 -7.19 -20.66
CA LEU A 95 7.22 -5.92 -21.21
C LEU A 95 8.02 -5.51 -22.45
N THR A 96 7.36 -4.83 -23.37
CA THR A 96 8.07 -4.21 -24.53
C THR A 96 9.06 -3.15 -24.01
N PRO A 97 10.24 -2.99 -24.67
CA PRO A 97 10.67 -3.62 -25.92
C PRO A 97 11.33 -5.00 -25.76
N LEU A 98 11.58 -5.47 -24.53
CA LEU A 98 12.27 -6.74 -24.29
C LEU A 98 11.34 -7.94 -24.54
N GLY A 99 10.10 -7.85 -24.11
CA GLY A 99 9.10 -8.88 -24.26
C GLY A 99 7.95 -8.47 -25.20
N LYS A 100 6.85 -9.24 -25.15
CA LYS A 100 5.69 -9.09 -26.03
C LYS A 100 4.52 -8.37 -25.37
N VAL A 101 4.57 -8.11 -24.08
CA VAL A 101 3.48 -7.47 -23.32
C VAL A 101 3.57 -5.97 -23.54
N PHE A 102 2.60 -5.42 -24.25
CA PHE A 102 2.53 -3.99 -24.49
C PHE A 102 1.90 -3.28 -23.28
N HIS A 103 2.60 -2.27 -22.78
CA HIS A 103 2.12 -1.37 -21.73
C HIS A 103 2.44 0.06 -22.12
N ALA A 104 1.44 0.92 -22.15
CA ALA A 104 1.60 2.32 -22.48
C ALA A 104 0.55 3.19 -21.76
N GLY A 105 0.90 4.46 -21.55
CA GLY A 105 -0.01 5.47 -21.03
C GLY A 105 0.43 6.85 -21.53
N THR A 106 -0.51 7.66 -21.98
CA THR A 106 -0.22 8.99 -22.57
C THR A 106 0.58 9.88 -21.63
N LEU A 107 0.32 9.81 -20.32
CA LEU A 107 1.02 10.59 -19.31
C LEU A 107 2.14 9.81 -18.59
N ALA A 108 2.43 8.58 -19.04
CA ALA A 108 3.47 7.76 -18.43
C ALA A 108 4.84 8.44 -18.57
N GLY A 109 5.55 8.58 -17.45
CA GLY A 109 6.88 9.19 -17.39
C GLY A 109 6.90 10.69 -17.76
N ASN A 110 5.78 11.40 -17.66
CA ASN A 110 5.78 12.83 -17.96
C ASN A 110 6.74 13.58 -17.01
N PRO A 111 7.54 14.53 -17.54
CA PRO A 111 8.64 15.13 -16.79
C PRO A 111 8.17 15.93 -15.58
N LEU A 112 6.96 16.49 -15.61
CA LEU A 112 6.44 17.27 -14.50
C LEU A 112 6.14 16.39 -13.29
N ALA A 113 5.41 15.29 -13.48
CA ALA A 113 5.10 14.35 -12.40
C ALA A 113 6.36 13.63 -11.89
N THR A 114 7.30 13.31 -12.78
CA THR A 114 8.58 12.70 -12.41
C THR A 114 9.43 13.65 -11.56
N ALA A 115 9.54 14.92 -11.94
CA ALA A 115 10.30 15.92 -11.18
C ALA A 115 9.65 16.19 -9.80
N ALA A 116 8.31 16.31 -9.74
CA ALA A 116 7.60 16.49 -8.48
C ALA A 116 7.76 15.27 -7.57
N GLY A 117 7.68 14.05 -8.15
CA GLY A 117 7.88 12.81 -7.41
C GLY A 117 9.27 12.70 -6.82
N LEU A 118 10.32 12.97 -7.60
CA LEU A 118 11.71 13.00 -7.11
C LEU A 118 11.86 13.99 -5.96
N ALA A 119 11.39 15.21 -6.11
CA ALA A 119 11.46 16.25 -5.08
C ALA A 119 10.73 15.85 -3.78
N ALA A 120 9.62 15.10 -3.89
CA ALA A 120 8.90 14.59 -2.73
C ALA A 120 9.65 13.43 -2.06
N LEU A 121 10.16 12.47 -2.85
CA LEU A 121 10.88 11.30 -2.34
C LEU A 121 12.20 11.67 -1.67
N ASP A 122 12.92 12.68 -2.17
CA ASP A 122 14.17 13.18 -1.59
C ASP A 122 14.01 13.75 -0.16
N GLN A 123 12.77 14.09 0.23
CA GLN A 123 12.46 14.58 1.58
C GLN A 123 12.09 13.46 2.56
N LEU A 124 11.90 12.23 2.08
CA LEU A 124 11.53 11.10 2.92
C LEU A 124 12.78 10.52 3.59
N THR A 125 12.85 10.67 4.90
CA THR A 125 13.92 10.16 5.76
C THR A 125 13.30 9.40 6.95
N ASP A 126 14.08 8.60 7.64
CA ASP A 126 13.60 7.94 8.88
C ASP A 126 13.06 8.95 9.89
N ALA A 127 13.69 10.12 9.99
CA ALA A 127 13.25 11.20 10.87
C ALA A 127 11.89 11.79 10.44
N SER A 128 11.66 11.97 9.12
CA SER A 128 10.38 12.44 8.63
C SER A 128 9.27 11.40 8.86
N TYR A 129 9.55 10.12 8.69
CA TYR A 129 8.58 9.06 9.02
C TYR A 129 8.25 9.02 10.50
N ALA A 130 9.25 9.10 11.39
CA ALA A 130 9.01 9.13 12.83
C ALA A 130 8.12 10.32 13.24
N GLN A 131 8.33 11.50 12.64
CA GLN A 131 7.50 12.68 12.88
C GLN A 131 6.07 12.49 12.35
N LEU A 132 5.92 11.92 11.16
CA LEU A 132 4.61 11.65 10.56
C LEU A 132 3.82 10.61 11.36
N GLU A 133 4.45 9.54 11.84
CA GLU A 133 3.81 8.53 12.69
C GLU A 133 3.33 9.13 14.03
N GLN A 134 4.15 9.97 14.66
CA GLN A 134 3.74 10.70 15.86
C GLN A 134 2.55 11.63 15.59
N GLY A 135 2.57 12.32 14.44
CA GLY A 135 1.46 13.17 13.98
C GLY A 135 0.17 12.38 13.77
N ALA A 136 0.26 11.22 13.13
CA ALA A 136 -0.86 10.32 12.90
C ALA A 136 -1.49 9.82 14.22
N ALA A 137 -0.67 9.36 15.14
CA ALA A 137 -1.12 8.90 16.45
C ALA A 137 -1.79 10.04 17.26
N ARG A 138 -1.20 11.24 17.23
CA ARG A 138 -1.76 12.42 17.87
C ARG A 138 -3.10 12.82 17.25
N LEU A 139 -3.21 12.82 15.93
CA LEU A 139 -4.46 13.13 15.23
C LEU A 139 -5.56 12.15 15.64
N ALA A 140 -5.30 10.85 15.60
CA ALA A 140 -6.24 9.82 16.00
C ALA A 140 -6.73 10.02 17.45
N SER A 141 -5.81 10.33 18.35
CA SER A 141 -6.14 10.60 19.77
C SER A 141 -7.04 11.82 19.95
N ILE A 142 -6.74 12.93 19.24
CA ILE A 142 -7.56 14.16 19.30
C ILE A 142 -8.97 13.89 18.75
N LEU A 143 -9.06 13.20 17.61
CA LEU A 143 -10.35 12.89 16.99
C LEU A 143 -11.18 11.94 17.87
N SER A 144 -10.54 10.92 18.45
CA SER A 144 -11.20 9.99 19.39
C SER A 144 -11.78 10.73 20.60
N ALA A 145 -11.01 11.65 21.19
CA ALA A 145 -11.46 12.43 22.34
C ALA A 145 -12.64 13.35 21.96
N ALA A 146 -12.55 14.05 20.83
CA ALA A 146 -13.60 14.94 20.36
C ALA A 146 -14.91 14.18 20.04
N CYS A 147 -14.81 13.01 19.41
CA CYS A 147 -15.97 12.16 19.14
C CYS A 147 -16.61 11.64 20.44
N ALA A 148 -15.79 11.22 21.39
CA ALA A 148 -16.28 10.76 22.69
C ALA A 148 -17.01 11.90 23.46
N GLU A 149 -16.46 13.11 23.47
CA GLU A 149 -17.07 14.29 24.08
C GLU A 149 -18.40 14.65 23.41
N ALA A 150 -18.47 14.51 22.09
CA ALA A 150 -19.69 14.75 21.31
C ALA A 150 -20.72 13.62 21.39
N GLY A 151 -20.40 12.50 22.05
CA GLY A 151 -21.26 11.31 22.06
C GLY A 151 -21.40 10.63 20.71
N PHE A 152 -20.44 10.84 19.79
CA PHE A 152 -20.43 10.26 18.44
C PHE A 152 -19.53 9.03 18.43
N PRO A 153 -20.08 7.82 18.21
CA PRO A 153 -19.28 6.61 18.16
C PRO A 153 -18.43 6.58 16.89
N ALA A 154 -17.10 6.57 17.04
CA ALA A 154 -16.15 6.44 15.96
C ALA A 154 -14.84 5.81 16.45
N GLN A 155 -14.18 5.08 15.55
CA GLN A 155 -12.87 4.48 15.76
C GLN A 155 -11.87 5.08 14.78
N PHE A 156 -10.63 5.21 15.21
CA PHE A 156 -9.55 5.79 14.39
C PHE A 156 -8.37 4.82 14.32
N PRO A 157 -8.44 3.77 13.47
CA PRO A 157 -7.33 2.85 13.28
C PRO A 157 -6.12 3.57 12.71
N VAL A 158 -4.94 3.21 13.20
CA VAL A 158 -3.66 3.80 12.80
C VAL A 158 -2.70 2.70 12.37
N VAL A 159 -2.11 2.85 11.18
CA VAL A 159 -1.03 1.99 10.70
C VAL A 159 0.08 2.89 10.16
N GLY A 160 1.18 3.01 10.92
CA GLY A 160 2.25 3.94 10.59
C GLY A 160 1.74 5.37 10.46
N THR A 161 1.88 5.95 9.28
CA THR A 161 1.41 7.32 8.97
C THR A 161 -0.05 7.39 8.47
N LEU A 162 -0.72 6.25 8.35
CA LEU A 162 -2.11 6.18 7.91
C LEU A 162 -3.06 6.29 9.12
N VAL A 163 -4.09 7.10 8.97
CA VAL A 163 -5.20 7.20 9.92
C VAL A 163 -6.50 6.96 9.17
N GLY A 164 -7.28 5.99 9.62
CA GLY A 164 -8.63 5.74 9.14
C GLY A 164 -9.67 6.33 10.07
N MET A 165 -10.92 6.32 9.62
CA MET A 165 -12.10 6.60 10.46
C MET A 165 -13.18 5.59 10.15
N VAL A 166 -13.68 4.92 11.19
CA VAL A 166 -14.81 4.01 11.11
C VAL A 166 -15.91 4.57 12.02
N CYS A 167 -17.03 4.95 11.41
CA CYS A 167 -18.17 5.52 12.13
C CYS A 167 -19.06 4.41 12.70
N GLY A 168 -19.53 4.61 13.94
CA GLY A 168 -20.38 3.66 14.63
C GLY A 168 -19.63 2.76 15.62
N ASP A 169 -20.40 2.00 16.39
CA ASP A 169 -19.90 1.00 17.34
C ASP A 169 -19.88 -0.38 16.66
N VAL A 170 -19.15 -0.46 15.57
CA VAL A 170 -19.03 -1.66 14.72
C VAL A 170 -17.58 -2.13 14.68
N ALA A 171 -17.38 -3.43 14.57
CA ALA A 171 -16.05 -3.95 14.29
C ALA A 171 -15.52 -3.36 12.97
N PRO A 172 -14.20 -3.13 12.83
CA PRO A 172 -13.63 -2.75 11.53
C PRO A 172 -14.08 -3.74 10.46
N PRO A 173 -14.34 -3.29 9.23
CA PRO A 173 -14.74 -4.18 8.16
C PRO A 173 -13.65 -5.22 7.90
N THR A 174 -14.06 -6.48 7.77
CA THR A 174 -13.18 -7.63 7.49
C THR A 174 -13.40 -8.20 6.10
N ASP A 175 -14.43 -7.75 5.42
CA ASP A 175 -14.82 -8.10 4.04
C ASP A 175 -15.53 -6.91 3.37
N PHE A 176 -15.84 -7.05 2.08
CA PHE A 176 -16.59 -6.08 1.28
C PHE A 176 -18.07 -6.42 1.22
#